data_41386c4f6d070b160eb82e6237e9c879
#
_entry.id   41386c4f6d070b160eb82e6237e9c879
#
_cell.length_a   1.000
_cell.length_b   1.000
_cell.length_c   1.000
_cell.angle_alpha   90.00
_cell.angle_beta   90.00
_cell.angle_gamma   90.00
#
_symmetry.space_group_name_H-M   'P 1'
#
loop_
_entity.id
_entity.type
_entity.pdbx_description
1 polymer ?
#
loop_
_entity_poly.entity_id
_entity_poly.type
_entity_poly.pdbx_seq_one_letter_code
_entity_poly.pdbx_strand_id
1 'polypeptide(L)'
;TGVQTCALPISDGLHQAIEAKENVKVEAATQTFATITLQNYFRMYHKLAGMTGTAETEAGEFWDIYKLDVVVIPTNRPVIRIDANDFVFKTKREKYNAVIDEIVRLVDLGRPVLVGTTSVEVSELLSRMLKLRGIKHNVLNAKLHQREAEIVAEAGKSKTVTIATNMAGRGTDIKLSPEVREAGGLAIIGTERHDSRRVDRQLRGRAGRQGDPGSSQFFVSLEDDLMRLFSSERIIRVMDRLGHQEGDVIQHSMITKSIERAQKKVEENNFGIRKRLLEYDDVMNSQRTVIYKQRRQALLGERIGVAVANNTYDVCEAIVMEYQPVNDPEGFRMEVLRVLSVDYEVDPEEFQKARPNELAESLYQYVREAYQRKVEHIAQQAYPVIKNVFETRGDVFKNIVVPFTDGQRMYSVVTNLEKAYRTNGEDLMRSFEKSVILAHIDDAWKEHLREMDDLKQSVQNAAYEQKDPLLIYKFESYNLFKTMVEKINKGMVSTLMKGQIPMQEPEHVREAEEKRTDLSKLRESRSEAQAAAANREQVRHEPVKVGPKVGRNDPCPCGSGKKYKFCCG
;
A
#
# COMPACT_ATOMS: atom_id res chain seq x y z
N THR A 1 -20.34 2.08 7.86
CA THR A 1 -19.82 1.74 9.18
C THR A 1 -18.47 1.09 8.96
N GLY A 2 -17.42 1.91 8.92
CA GLY A 2 -16.08 1.43 9.10
C GLY A 2 -15.92 0.94 10.54
N VAL A 3 -16.41 -0.21 10.87
CA VAL A 3 -15.69 -1.08 11.74
C VAL A 3 -14.45 -1.39 10.91
N GLN A 4 -13.39 -0.58 11.08
CA GLN A 4 -12.07 -1.13 11.01
C GLN A 4 -12.12 -2.29 12.03
N THR A 5 -12.49 -3.47 11.58
CA THR A 5 -11.80 -4.61 12.06
C THR A 5 -10.34 -4.21 11.84
N CYS A 6 -9.63 -3.89 12.92
CA CYS A 6 -8.22 -4.09 12.96
C CYS A 6 -8.08 -5.56 12.53
N ALA A 7 -7.97 -5.79 11.23
CA ALA A 7 -7.32 -6.95 10.75
C ALA A 7 -5.92 -6.77 11.32
N LEU A 8 -5.69 -7.35 12.49
CA LEU A 8 -4.36 -7.72 12.91
C LEU A 8 -3.68 -8.20 11.64
N PRO A 9 -2.50 -7.74 11.30
CA PRO A 9 -1.76 -8.37 10.23
C PRO A 9 -1.74 -9.83 10.60
N ILE A 10 -2.50 -10.61 9.87
CA ILE A 10 -2.48 -12.05 9.92
C ILE A 10 -1.19 -12.41 9.20
N SER A 11 -0.09 -11.87 9.69
CA SER A 11 1.27 -12.14 9.31
C SER A 11 1.84 -13.19 10.25
N ASP A 12 3.03 -13.62 10.05
CA ASP A 12 3.74 -14.58 10.90
C ASP A 12 3.15 -15.99 10.98
N GLY A 13 2.68 -16.49 9.83
CA GLY A 13 2.31 -17.89 9.69
C GLY A 13 0.87 -18.24 10.06
N LEU A 14 0.04 -17.30 10.55
CA LEU A 14 -1.35 -17.61 10.88
C LEU A 14 -2.17 -17.98 9.64
N HIS A 15 -1.96 -17.33 8.49
CA HIS A 15 -2.57 -17.73 7.23
C HIS A 15 -2.17 -19.14 6.86
N GLN A 16 -0.87 -19.44 6.88
CA GLN A 16 -0.35 -20.76 6.58
C GLN A 16 -0.87 -21.82 7.57
N ALA A 17 -1.00 -21.45 8.85
CA ALA A 17 -1.56 -22.36 9.85
C ALA A 17 -3.06 -22.66 9.59
N ILE A 18 -3.83 -21.67 9.16
CA ILE A 18 -5.24 -21.84 8.79
C ILE A 18 -5.34 -22.65 7.49
N GLU A 19 -4.53 -22.36 6.49
CA GLU A 19 -4.46 -23.10 5.22
C GLU A 19 -4.11 -24.58 5.47
N ALA A 20 -3.11 -24.83 6.32
CA ALA A 20 -2.76 -26.18 6.72
C ALA A 20 -3.89 -26.88 7.50
N LYS A 21 -4.56 -26.17 8.41
CA LYS A 21 -5.72 -26.69 9.16
C LYS A 21 -6.88 -27.06 8.24
N GLU A 22 -7.17 -26.23 7.24
CA GLU A 22 -8.26 -26.46 6.28
C GLU A 22 -7.85 -27.38 5.11
N ASN A 23 -6.62 -27.93 5.12
CA ASN A 23 -6.06 -28.80 4.09
C ASN A 23 -6.09 -28.19 2.68
N VAL A 24 -5.84 -26.89 2.56
CA VAL A 24 -5.60 -26.20 1.29
C VAL A 24 -4.09 -26.04 1.08
N LYS A 25 -3.70 -25.73 -0.16
CA LYS A 25 -2.28 -25.52 -0.48
C LYS A 25 -1.77 -24.31 0.32
N VAL A 26 -0.73 -24.54 1.13
CA VAL A 26 -0.07 -23.47 1.89
C VAL A 26 0.69 -22.55 0.93
N GLU A 27 0.36 -21.25 0.96
CA GLU A 27 1.08 -20.25 0.17
C GLU A 27 2.38 -19.83 0.88
N ALA A 28 3.40 -19.47 0.08
CA ALA A 28 4.66 -18.96 0.63
C ALA A 28 4.43 -17.60 1.31
N ALA A 29 5.12 -17.37 2.42
CA ALA A 29 5.09 -16.08 3.10
C ALA A 29 5.59 -14.98 2.17
N THR A 30 4.84 -13.88 2.10
CA THR A 30 5.22 -12.69 1.33
C THR A 30 5.95 -11.70 2.23
N GLN A 31 7.03 -11.12 1.74
CA GLN A 31 7.75 -10.06 2.43
C GLN A 31 7.50 -8.71 1.75
N THR A 32 7.17 -7.69 2.53
CA THR A 32 7.03 -6.32 2.02
C THR A 32 8.41 -5.74 1.71
N PHE A 33 8.65 -5.38 0.45
CA PHE A 33 9.89 -4.74 0.02
C PHE A 33 9.83 -3.20 0.10
N ALA A 34 8.67 -2.64 -0.21
CA ALA A 34 8.44 -1.20 -0.20
C ALA A 34 6.95 -0.91 -0.03
N THR A 35 6.65 0.20 0.60
CA THR A 35 5.28 0.70 0.78
C THR A 35 5.27 2.22 0.64
N ILE A 36 4.20 2.77 0.09
CA ILE A 36 3.95 4.21 0.02
C ILE A 36 2.44 4.43 -0.05
N THR A 37 1.92 5.44 0.62
CA THR A 37 0.52 5.85 0.46
C THR A 37 0.33 6.59 -0.87
N LEU A 38 -0.89 6.52 -1.43
CA LEU A 38 -1.22 7.25 -2.66
C LEU A 38 -0.98 8.75 -2.49
N GLN A 39 -1.28 9.31 -1.32
CA GLN A 39 -1.07 10.71 -1.01
C GLN A 39 0.40 11.09 -1.12
N ASN A 40 1.30 10.35 -0.49
CA ASN A 40 2.73 10.62 -0.55
C ASN A 40 3.30 10.33 -1.93
N TYR A 41 2.78 9.33 -2.64
CA TYR A 41 3.16 9.07 -4.02
C TYR A 41 2.87 10.27 -4.93
N PHE A 42 1.65 10.81 -4.90
CA PHE A 42 1.29 11.97 -5.73
C PHE A 42 1.99 13.25 -5.30
N ARG A 43 2.35 13.43 -4.03
CA ARG A 43 3.17 14.56 -3.55
C ARG A 43 4.60 14.57 -4.11
N MET A 44 5.07 13.47 -4.70
CA MET A 44 6.40 13.43 -5.34
C MET A 44 6.45 14.19 -6.66
N TYR A 45 5.30 14.50 -7.28
CA TYR A 45 5.26 15.20 -8.55
C TYR A 45 5.35 16.71 -8.36
N HIS A 46 6.24 17.37 -9.10
CA HIS A 46 6.39 18.84 -9.08
C HIS A 46 5.21 19.55 -9.73
N LYS A 47 4.58 18.91 -10.73
CA LYS A 47 3.36 19.38 -11.37
C LYS A 47 2.30 18.30 -11.22
N LEU A 48 1.26 18.62 -10.50
CA LEU A 48 0.11 17.74 -10.28
C LEU A 48 -1.15 18.49 -10.64
N ALA A 49 -1.98 17.90 -11.50
CA ALA A 49 -3.28 18.42 -11.85
C ALA A 49 -4.23 17.26 -12.17
N GLY A 50 -5.53 17.52 -12.13
CA GLY A 50 -6.54 16.53 -12.43
C GLY A 50 -7.83 17.19 -12.88
N MET A 51 -8.71 16.40 -13.49
CA MET A 51 -10.04 16.84 -13.90
C MET A 51 -11.10 15.88 -13.41
N THR A 52 -12.17 16.43 -12.84
CA THR A 52 -13.35 15.67 -12.41
C THR A 52 -14.57 16.56 -12.37
N GLY A 53 -15.75 16.01 -12.57
CA GLY A 53 -17.01 16.76 -12.43
C GLY A 53 -17.45 16.99 -10.98
N THR A 54 -16.70 16.55 -9.98
CA THR A 54 -17.17 16.52 -8.57
C THR A 54 -16.11 16.92 -7.54
N ALA A 55 -15.06 17.65 -7.92
CA ALA A 55 -14.00 18.06 -6.99
C ALA A 55 -14.42 19.14 -6.00
N GLU A 56 -15.42 19.97 -6.33
CA GLU A 56 -15.83 21.14 -5.54
C GLU A 56 -16.16 20.80 -4.08
N THR A 57 -16.81 19.66 -3.84
CA THR A 57 -17.16 19.22 -2.48
C THR A 57 -15.96 18.89 -1.60
N GLU A 58 -14.84 18.55 -2.21
CA GLU A 58 -13.59 18.11 -1.58
C GLU A 58 -12.47 19.15 -1.73
N ALA A 59 -12.78 20.39 -2.11
CA ALA A 59 -11.78 21.43 -2.37
C ALA A 59 -10.85 21.66 -1.16
N GLY A 60 -11.40 21.65 0.06
CA GLY A 60 -10.60 21.75 1.29
C GLY A 60 -9.60 20.61 1.46
N GLU A 61 -10.02 19.37 1.16
CA GLU A 61 -9.13 18.21 1.23
C GLU A 61 -8.00 18.29 0.18
N PHE A 62 -8.31 18.71 -1.06
CA PHE A 62 -7.28 18.92 -2.09
C PHE A 62 -6.25 19.97 -1.67
N TRP A 63 -6.70 21.06 -1.06
CA TRP A 63 -5.81 22.08 -0.54
C TRP A 63 -4.96 21.58 0.63
N ASP A 64 -5.59 20.94 1.63
CA ASP A 64 -4.90 20.46 2.83
C ASP A 64 -3.80 19.45 2.49
N ILE A 65 -4.11 18.49 1.60
CA ILE A 65 -3.22 17.36 1.29
C ILE A 65 -2.21 17.69 0.21
N TYR A 66 -2.64 18.31 -0.90
CA TYR A 66 -1.83 18.48 -2.11
C TYR A 66 -1.48 19.93 -2.42
N LYS A 67 -2.06 20.90 -1.69
CA LYS A 67 -1.95 22.34 -2.01
C LYS A 67 -2.47 22.67 -3.40
N LEU A 68 -3.51 21.98 -3.84
CA LEU A 68 -4.17 22.18 -5.12
C LEU A 68 -5.45 22.96 -4.93
N ASP A 69 -5.62 24.03 -5.73
CA ASP A 69 -6.88 24.74 -5.86
C ASP A 69 -7.85 23.99 -6.77
N VAL A 70 -9.15 24.11 -6.44
CA VAL A 70 -10.22 23.57 -7.27
C VAL A 70 -10.89 24.73 -8.02
N VAL A 71 -10.72 24.73 -9.34
CA VAL A 71 -11.34 25.70 -10.24
C VAL A 71 -12.57 25.07 -10.88
N VAL A 72 -13.74 25.67 -10.63
CA VAL A 72 -15.00 25.22 -11.24
C VAL A 72 -15.16 25.89 -12.60
N ILE A 73 -15.04 25.09 -13.66
CA ILE A 73 -15.22 25.56 -15.03
C ILE A 73 -16.72 25.53 -15.38
N PRO A 74 -17.31 26.62 -15.86
CA PRO A 74 -18.70 26.64 -16.29
C PRO A 74 -18.98 25.59 -17.36
N THR A 75 -20.19 25.01 -17.33
CA THR A 75 -20.62 24.04 -18.33
C THR A 75 -20.78 24.67 -19.70
N ASN A 76 -20.44 23.98 -20.78
CA ASN A 76 -20.61 24.44 -22.17
C ASN A 76 -22.06 24.75 -22.51
N ARG A 77 -23.00 23.96 -21.98
CA ARG A 77 -24.45 24.18 -22.11
C ARG A 77 -25.08 24.20 -20.72
N PRO A 78 -26.15 24.98 -20.50
CA PRO A 78 -26.86 24.99 -19.22
C PRO A 78 -27.35 23.60 -18.86
N VAL A 79 -27.26 23.25 -17.57
CA VAL A 79 -27.85 22.02 -17.03
C VAL A 79 -29.34 22.23 -16.85
N ILE A 80 -30.14 21.56 -17.67
CA ILE A 80 -31.62 21.63 -17.63
C ILE A 80 -32.25 20.43 -16.90
N ARG A 81 -31.40 19.52 -16.34
CA ARG A 81 -31.83 18.38 -15.52
C ARG A 81 -32.59 18.89 -14.29
N ILE A 82 -33.72 18.23 -13.97
CA ILE A 82 -34.50 18.49 -12.78
C ILE A 82 -34.05 17.58 -11.65
N ASP A 83 -33.46 18.17 -10.61
CA ASP A 83 -33.06 17.44 -9.40
C ASP A 83 -34.17 17.61 -8.35
N ALA A 84 -34.99 16.56 -8.19
CA ALA A 84 -36.12 16.56 -7.26
C ALA A 84 -35.67 16.39 -5.79
N ASN A 85 -36.51 16.84 -4.86
CA ASN A 85 -36.30 16.58 -3.44
C ASN A 85 -36.39 15.07 -3.12
N ASP A 86 -35.69 14.66 -2.06
CA ASP A 86 -35.69 13.26 -1.66
C ASP A 86 -37.06 12.83 -1.17
N PHE A 87 -37.41 11.58 -1.49
CA PHE A 87 -38.54 10.88 -0.87
C PHE A 87 -38.03 10.14 0.36
N VAL A 88 -38.61 10.40 1.52
CA VAL A 88 -38.22 9.78 2.78
C VAL A 88 -39.33 8.87 3.28
N PHE A 89 -38.96 7.62 3.53
CA PHE A 89 -39.85 6.53 3.97
C PHE A 89 -39.45 6.07 5.38
N LYS A 90 -40.39 5.51 6.11
CA LYS A 90 -40.14 4.98 7.44
C LYS A 90 -39.30 3.69 7.37
N THR A 91 -39.62 2.78 6.45
CA THR A 91 -38.99 1.46 6.30
C THR A 91 -38.31 1.27 4.94
N LYS A 92 -37.32 0.39 4.90
CA LYS A 92 -36.68 -0.03 3.63
C LYS A 92 -37.66 -0.71 2.69
N ARG A 93 -38.63 -1.44 3.24
CA ARG A 93 -39.64 -2.13 2.44
C ARG A 93 -40.53 -1.17 1.66
N GLU A 94 -41.03 -0.13 2.31
CA GLU A 94 -41.82 0.92 1.65
C GLU A 94 -40.99 1.62 0.57
N LYS A 95 -39.74 1.98 0.90
CA LYS A 95 -38.82 2.60 -0.02
C LYS A 95 -38.65 1.78 -1.31
N TYR A 96 -38.36 0.49 -1.20
CA TYR A 96 -38.13 -0.34 -2.39
C TYR A 96 -39.40 -0.54 -3.21
N ASN A 97 -40.58 -0.64 -2.59
CA ASN A 97 -41.82 -0.69 -3.32
C ASN A 97 -42.05 0.62 -4.10
N ALA A 98 -41.85 1.76 -3.47
CA ALA A 98 -41.97 3.05 -4.13
C ALA A 98 -40.95 3.24 -5.27
N VAL A 99 -39.72 2.73 -5.11
CA VAL A 99 -38.71 2.71 -6.19
C VAL A 99 -39.22 1.91 -7.39
N ILE A 100 -39.80 0.74 -7.16
CA ILE A 100 -40.33 -0.08 -8.25
C ILE A 100 -41.52 0.59 -8.94
N ASP A 101 -42.43 1.19 -8.18
CA ASP A 101 -43.60 1.87 -8.72
C ASP A 101 -43.17 3.10 -9.56
N GLU A 102 -42.16 3.85 -9.13
CA GLU A 102 -41.60 4.95 -9.90
C GLU A 102 -40.88 4.48 -11.18
N ILE A 103 -40.16 3.34 -11.12
CA ILE A 103 -39.56 2.73 -12.33
C ILE A 103 -40.65 2.41 -13.35
N VAL A 104 -41.75 1.77 -12.92
CA VAL A 104 -42.89 1.43 -13.81
C VAL A 104 -43.41 2.71 -14.46
N ARG A 105 -43.73 3.73 -13.66
CA ARG A 105 -44.26 5.01 -14.14
C ARG A 105 -43.35 5.67 -15.20
N LEU A 106 -42.03 5.67 -14.97
CA LEU A 106 -41.08 6.27 -15.90
C LEU A 106 -40.91 5.46 -17.20
N VAL A 107 -40.93 4.13 -17.10
CA VAL A 107 -40.90 3.23 -18.26
C VAL A 107 -42.15 3.39 -19.13
N ASP A 108 -43.34 3.54 -18.52
CA ASP A 108 -44.58 3.81 -19.24
C ASP A 108 -44.56 5.16 -19.99
N LEU A 109 -43.86 6.15 -19.45
CA LEU A 109 -43.61 7.43 -20.12
C LEU A 109 -42.56 7.34 -21.24
N GLY A 110 -42.00 6.14 -21.52
CA GLY A 110 -41.01 5.97 -22.58
C GLY A 110 -39.57 6.34 -22.16
N ARG A 111 -39.34 6.69 -20.90
CA ARG A 111 -38.03 7.14 -20.43
C ARG A 111 -37.14 5.96 -20.05
N PRO A 112 -35.84 6.02 -20.34
CA PRO A 112 -34.86 5.13 -19.74
C PRO A 112 -34.63 5.47 -18.26
N VAL A 113 -34.41 4.48 -17.43
CA VAL A 113 -34.20 4.63 -15.99
C VAL A 113 -32.86 4.01 -15.58
N LEU A 114 -32.03 4.79 -14.93
CA LEU A 114 -30.81 4.33 -14.28
C LEU A 114 -30.99 4.34 -12.76
N VAL A 115 -30.98 3.14 -12.17
CA VAL A 115 -31.14 2.95 -10.72
C VAL A 115 -29.76 2.80 -10.09
N GLY A 116 -29.36 3.75 -9.27
CA GLY A 116 -28.12 3.73 -8.49
C GLY A 116 -28.31 3.00 -7.16
N THR A 117 -27.46 2.01 -6.88
CA THR A 117 -27.47 1.26 -5.62
C THR A 117 -26.14 1.37 -4.89
N THR A 118 -26.15 1.30 -3.56
CA THR A 118 -24.97 1.39 -2.71
C THR A 118 -24.20 0.06 -2.61
N SER A 119 -24.91 -1.07 -2.80
CA SER A 119 -24.29 -2.40 -2.70
C SER A 119 -24.79 -3.36 -3.79
N VAL A 120 -24.02 -4.42 -3.99
CA VAL A 120 -24.40 -5.52 -4.90
C VAL A 120 -25.67 -6.24 -4.40
N GLU A 121 -25.81 -6.39 -3.09
CA GLU A 121 -26.97 -7.03 -2.45
C GLU A 121 -28.27 -6.29 -2.75
N VAL A 122 -28.25 -4.95 -2.64
CA VAL A 122 -29.41 -4.10 -2.99
C VAL A 122 -29.71 -4.21 -4.48
N SER A 123 -28.69 -4.26 -5.35
CA SER A 123 -28.90 -4.43 -6.79
C SER A 123 -29.56 -5.78 -7.14
N GLU A 124 -29.15 -6.85 -6.48
CA GLU A 124 -29.73 -8.18 -6.65
C GLU A 124 -31.16 -8.27 -6.09
N LEU A 125 -31.43 -7.60 -4.95
CA LEU A 125 -32.77 -7.50 -4.38
C LEU A 125 -33.74 -6.82 -5.34
N LEU A 126 -33.39 -5.62 -5.83
CA LEU A 126 -34.19 -4.88 -6.79
C LEU A 126 -34.38 -5.64 -8.09
N SER A 127 -33.32 -6.33 -8.58
CA SER A 127 -33.45 -7.19 -9.77
C SER A 127 -34.48 -8.29 -9.58
N ARG A 128 -34.52 -8.95 -8.41
CA ARG A 128 -35.55 -9.95 -8.10
C ARG A 128 -36.97 -9.36 -8.06
N MET A 129 -37.11 -8.18 -7.44
CA MET A 129 -38.40 -7.48 -7.37
C MET A 129 -38.91 -7.06 -8.76
N LEU A 130 -38.04 -6.54 -9.64
CA LEU A 130 -38.40 -6.17 -11.02
C LEU A 130 -38.76 -7.39 -11.86
N LYS A 131 -38.07 -8.52 -11.69
CA LYS A 131 -38.43 -9.78 -12.35
C LYS A 131 -39.83 -10.27 -11.95
N LEU A 132 -40.19 -10.18 -10.68
CA LEU A 132 -41.53 -10.54 -10.18
C LEU A 132 -42.62 -9.65 -10.79
N ARG A 133 -42.31 -8.39 -11.13
CA ARG A 133 -43.21 -7.44 -11.82
C ARG A 133 -43.14 -7.57 -13.35
N GLY A 134 -42.36 -8.49 -13.90
CA GLY A 134 -42.22 -8.71 -15.35
C GLY A 134 -41.45 -7.64 -16.10
N ILE A 135 -40.68 -6.76 -15.41
CA ILE A 135 -39.95 -5.64 -16.01
C ILE A 135 -38.58 -6.13 -16.48
N LYS A 136 -38.32 -5.97 -17.78
CA LYS A 136 -37.02 -6.25 -18.37
C LYS A 136 -36.01 -5.21 -17.88
N HIS A 137 -34.85 -5.65 -17.40
CA HIS A 137 -33.81 -4.77 -16.89
C HIS A 137 -32.43 -5.40 -17.05
N ASN A 138 -31.41 -4.54 -17.09
CA ASN A 138 -30.00 -4.91 -17.07
C ASN A 138 -29.42 -4.61 -15.67
N VAL A 139 -28.49 -5.47 -15.21
CA VAL A 139 -27.77 -5.27 -13.96
C VAL A 139 -26.30 -5.06 -14.27
N LEU A 140 -25.77 -3.93 -13.83
CA LEU A 140 -24.39 -3.51 -13.99
C LEU A 140 -23.74 -3.48 -12.61
N ASN A 141 -23.03 -4.53 -12.27
CA ASN A 141 -22.30 -4.64 -11.01
C ASN A 141 -20.90 -5.24 -11.27
N ALA A 142 -20.08 -5.22 -10.22
CA ALA A 142 -18.71 -5.70 -10.27
C ALA A 142 -18.52 -7.15 -10.74
N LYS A 143 -19.57 -7.96 -10.75
CA LYS A 143 -19.52 -9.37 -11.22
C LYS A 143 -19.61 -9.52 -12.74
N LEU A 144 -19.99 -8.45 -13.48
CA LEU A 144 -20.33 -8.52 -14.91
C LEU A 144 -19.49 -7.59 -15.80
N HIS A 145 -18.21 -7.42 -15.51
CA HIS A 145 -17.30 -6.49 -16.21
C HIS A 145 -17.22 -6.67 -17.73
N GLN A 146 -17.29 -7.91 -18.22
CA GLN A 146 -17.10 -8.19 -19.65
C GLN A 146 -18.20 -7.60 -20.55
N ARG A 147 -19.40 -7.35 -19.99
CA ARG A 147 -20.55 -6.82 -20.74
C ARG A 147 -20.89 -5.37 -20.38
N GLU A 148 -20.04 -4.72 -19.62
CA GLU A 148 -20.30 -3.38 -19.11
C GLU A 148 -20.56 -2.36 -20.23
N ALA A 149 -19.74 -2.36 -21.27
CA ALA A 149 -19.87 -1.43 -22.39
C ALA A 149 -21.17 -1.64 -23.17
N GLU A 150 -21.60 -2.89 -23.37
CA GLU A 150 -22.85 -3.23 -24.04
C GLU A 150 -24.06 -2.75 -23.25
N ILE A 151 -24.08 -3.02 -21.94
CA ILE A 151 -25.16 -2.61 -21.04
C ILE A 151 -25.29 -1.08 -20.99
N VAL A 152 -24.15 -0.36 -20.91
CA VAL A 152 -24.16 1.11 -20.90
C VAL A 152 -24.62 1.67 -22.22
N ALA A 153 -24.25 1.06 -23.36
CA ALA A 153 -24.75 1.47 -24.68
C ALA A 153 -26.27 1.30 -24.82
N GLU A 154 -26.85 0.32 -24.12
CA GLU A 154 -28.30 0.11 -24.11
C GLU A 154 -29.03 1.03 -23.13
N ALA A 155 -28.38 1.49 -22.08
CA ALA A 155 -29.00 2.25 -20.99
C ALA A 155 -29.66 3.57 -21.42
N GLY A 156 -29.35 4.08 -22.61
CA GLY A 156 -29.97 5.28 -23.19
C GLY A 156 -31.15 5.02 -24.14
N LYS A 157 -31.54 3.75 -24.36
CA LYS A 157 -32.68 3.39 -25.22
C LYS A 157 -34.00 3.57 -24.48
N SER A 158 -35.09 3.87 -25.20
CA SER A 158 -36.43 4.02 -24.63
C SER A 158 -36.84 2.79 -23.82
N LYS A 159 -37.50 3.02 -22.69
CA LYS A 159 -38.05 2.01 -21.78
C LYS A 159 -37.01 1.05 -21.18
N THR A 160 -35.74 1.33 -21.27
CA THR A 160 -34.68 0.48 -20.70
C THR A 160 -34.47 0.81 -19.23
N VAL A 161 -34.43 -0.23 -18.39
CA VAL A 161 -34.09 -0.12 -16.97
C VAL A 161 -32.71 -0.70 -16.74
N THR A 162 -31.82 0.07 -16.13
CA THR A 162 -30.46 -0.36 -15.78
C THR A 162 -30.24 -0.15 -14.27
N ILE A 163 -29.94 -1.22 -13.54
CA ILE A 163 -29.53 -1.13 -12.14
C ILE A 163 -28.00 -1.11 -12.13
N ALA A 164 -27.40 -0.09 -11.53
CA ALA A 164 -25.95 0.05 -11.46
C ALA A 164 -25.48 0.31 -10.04
N THR A 165 -24.43 -0.40 -9.60
CA THR A 165 -23.68 0.02 -8.41
C THR A 165 -22.83 1.25 -8.73
N ASN A 166 -22.50 2.05 -7.71
CA ASN A 166 -21.91 3.39 -7.86
C ASN A 166 -20.73 3.51 -8.82
N MET A 167 -19.88 2.50 -8.88
CA MET A 167 -18.63 2.54 -9.67
C MET A 167 -18.81 1.97 -11.07
N ALA A 168 -19.90 1.26 -11.34
CA ALA A 168 -20.14 0.60 -12.61
C ALA A 168 -20.48 1.61 -13.72
N GLY A 169 -19.94 1.42 -14.91
CA GLY A 169 -20.12 2.31 -16.07
C GLY A 169 -19.40 3.67 -15.96
N ARG A 170 -18.41 3.81 -15.07
CA ARG A 170 -17.64 5.05 -14.95
C ARG A 170 -16.77 5.27 -16.19
N GLY A 171 -16.78 6.52 -16.71
CA GLY A 171 -16.01 6.87 -17.91
C GLY A 171 -16.73 6.62 -19.23
N THR A 172 -17.89 5.94 -19.21
CA THR A 172 -18.69 5.69 -20.42
C THR A 172 -19.90 6.64 -20.48
N ASP A 173 -20.16 7.19 -21.65
CA ASP A 173 -21.28 8.11 -21.87
C ASP A 173 -22.54 7.35 -22.30
N ILE A 174 -23.69 7.75 -21.70
CA ILE A 174 -25.01 7.21 -22.05
C ILE A 174 -25.61 8.12 -23.13
N LYS A 175 -25.62 7.64 -24.38
CA LYS A 175 -26.19 8.39 -25.50
C LYS A 175 -27.70 8.22 -25.56
N LEU A 176 -28.42 9.34 -25.66
CA LEU A 176 -29.88 9.36 -25.73
C LEU A 176 -30.37 9.49 -27.17
N SER A 177 -31.39 8.71 -27.55
CA SER A 177 -32.09 8.88 -28.83
C SER A 177 -32.97 10.15 -28.80
N PRO A 178 -33.33 10.74 -29.97
CA PRO A 178 -34.21 11.89 -30.03
C PRO A 178 -35.54 11.67 -29.31
N GLU A 179 -36.17 10.52 -29.47
CA GLU A 179 -37.44 10.13 -28.81
C GLU A 179 -37.31 10.16 -27.28
N VAL A 180 -36.16 9.72 -26.74
CA VAL A 180 -35.91 9.74 -25.29
C VAL A 180 -35.72 11.17 -24.78
N ARG A 181 -35.13 12.06 -25.59
CA ARG A 181 -35.00 13.49 -25.23
C ARG A 181 -36.37 14.17 -25.16
N GLU A 182 -37.26 13.89 -26.10
CA GLU A 182 -38.63 14.38 -26.11
C GLU A 182 -39.46 13.83 -24.94
N ALA A 183 -39.23 12.57 -24.55
CA ALA A 183 -39.88 11.98 -23.37
C ALA A 183 -39.36 12.52 -22.03
N GLY A 184 -38.37 13.42 -22.00
CA GLY A 184 -37.80 14.01 -20.79
C GLY A 184 -36.45 13.46 -20.37
N GLY A 185 -35.79 12.70 -21.25
CA GLY A 185 -34.41 12.20 -21.07
C GLY A 185 -34.24 11.10 -20.02
N LEU A 186 -32.98 10.85 -19.65
CA LEU A 186 -32.62 9.82 -18.68
C LEU A 186 -33.11 10.18 -17.27
N ALA A 187 -33.80 9.24 -16.62
CA ALA A 187 -34.22 9.35 -15.24
C ALA A 187 -33.24 8.62 -14.33
N ILE A 188 -32.73 9.31 -13.31
CA ILE A 188 -31.86 8.76 -12.27
C ILE A 188 -32.69 8.50 -11.02
N ILE A 189 -32.64 7.28 -10.51
CA ILE A 189 -33.21 6.91 -9.22
C ILE A 189 -32.06 6.49 -8.31
N GLY A 190 -31.83 7.23 -7.22
CA GLY A 190 -30.91 6.82 -6.14
C GLY A 190 -31.69 6.06 -5.08
N THR A 191 -31.28 4.85 -4.75
CA THR A 191 -31.99 4.02 -3.75
C THR A 191 -31.58 4.35 -2.32
N GLU A 192 -30.50 5.07 -2.15
CA GLU A 192 -29.98 5.58 -0.88
C GLU A 192 -29.10 6.81 -1.14
N ARG A 193 -28.89 7.63 -0.11
CA ARG A 193 -27.84 8.63 -0.11
C ARG A 193 -26.52 7.96 0.32
N HIS A 194 -25.46 8.30 -0.37
CA HIS A 194 -24.13 7.83 -0.07
C HIS A 194 -23.49 8.60 1.10
N ASP A 195 -22.43 8.05 1.66
CA ASP A 195 -21.63 8.70 2.71
C ASP A 195 -20.97 9.99 2.25
N SER A 196 -20.83 10.20 0.94
CA SER A 196 -20.25 11.40 0.34
C SER A 196 -21.16 12.00 -0.72
N ARG A 197 -21.41 13.33 -0.62
CA ARG A 197 -22.14 14.13 -1.60
C ARG A 197 -21.54 14.03 -3.00
N ARG A 198 -20.22 13.85 -3.08
CA ARG A 198 -19.49 13.64 -4.34
C ARG A 198 -20.02 12.44 -5.11
N VAL A 199 -20.31 11.33 -4.45
CA VAL A 199 -20.83 10.12 -5.08
C VAL A 199 -22.26 10.32 -5.58
N ASP A 200 -23.10 11.01 -4.81
CA ASP A 200 -24.46 11.39 -5.25
C ASP A 200 -24.42 12.30 -6.48
N ARG A 201 -23.51 13.28 -6.51
CA ARG A 201 -23.29 14.14 -7.68
C ARG A 201 -22.80 13.35 -8.90
N GLN A 202 -21.96 12.34 -8.72
CA GLN A 202 -21.52 11.45 -9.81
C GLN A 202 -22.67 10.64 -10.38
N LEU A 203 -23.58 10.17 -9.54
CA LEU A 203 -24.79 9.46 -10.00
C LEU A 203 -25.72 10.41 -10.76
N ARG A 204 -26.06 11.58 -10.20
CA ARG A 204 -26.87 12.61 -10.87
C ARG A 204 -26.26 13.04 -12.20
N GLY A 205 -24.94 13.20 -12.26
CA GLY A 205 -24.20 13.64 -13.43
C GLY A 205 -24.19 12.66 -14.60
N ARG A 206 -24.82 11.50 -14.47
CA ARG A 206 -25.04 10.60 -15.60
C ARG A 206 -26.19 11.04 -16.50
N ALA A 207 -27.10 11.88 -16.01
CA ALA A 207 -28.16 12.50 -16.77
C ALA A 207 -27.91 14.01 -16.94
N GLY A 208 -28.55 14.63 -17.92
CA GLY A 208 -28.46 16.08 -18.16
C GLY A 208 -27.13 16.53 -18.74
N ARG A 209 -26.44 15.69 -19.50
CA ARG A 209 -25.17 16.01 -20.15
C ARG A 209 -25.39 16.84 -21.42
N GLN A 210 -24.50 17.79 -21.67
CA GLN A 210 -24.49 18.64 -22.86
C GLN A 210 -25.86 19.28 -23.20
N GLY A 211 -26.63 19.68 -22.16
CA GLY A 211 -27.94 20.28 -22.33
C GLY A 211 -29.07 19.29 -22.62
N ASP A 212 -28.86 17.99 -22.48
CA ASP A 212 -29.92 16.99 -22.57
C ASP A 212 -30.89 17.13 -21.37
N PRO A 213 -32.19 16.89 -21.57
CA PRO A 213 -33.13 16.79 -20.46
C PRO A 213 -32.85 15.58 -19.60
N GLY A 214 -33.31 15.58 -18.37
CA GLY A 214 -33.16 14.47 -17.44
C GLY A 214 -33.76 14.80 -16.09
N SER A 215 -33.83 13.81 -15.22
CA SER A 215 -34.28 14.01 -13.84
C SER A 215 -33.49 13.14 -12.88
N SER A 216 -33.38 13.57 -11.63
CA SER A 216 -32.85 12.75 -10.57
C SER A 216 -33.71 12.83 -9.32
N GLN A 217 -33.89 11.70 -8.64
CA GLN A 217 -34.59 11.60 -7.37
C GLN A 217 -34.00 10.53 -6.49
N PHE A 218 -33.85 10.83 -5.21
CA PHE A 218 -33.39 9.87 -4.22
C PHE A 218 -34.53 9.38 -3.35
N PHE A 219 -34.53 8.09 -3.07
CA PHE A 219 -35.46 7.38 -2.21
C PHE A 219 -34.68 6.93 -0.97
N VAL A 220 -35.01 7.48 0.18
CA VAL A 220 -34.27 7.30 1.43
C VAL A 220 -35.20 6.69 2.48
N SER A 221 -34.68 5.78 3.30
CA SER A 221 -35.39 5.26 4.46
C SER A 221 -34.71 5.69 5.75
N LEU A 222 -35.48 5.83 6.83
CA LEU A 222 -34.93 6.06 8.18
C LEU A 222 -34.08 4.86 8.67
N GLU A 223 -34.26 3.70 8.07
CA GLU A 223 -33.47 2.50 8.33
C GLU A 223 -32.16 2.45 7.53
N ASP A 224 -31.90 3.39 6.62
CA ASP A 224 -30.65 3.45 5.85
C ASP A 224 -29.48 3.82 6.78
N ASP A 225 -28.29 3.31 6.49
CA ASP A 225 -27.14 3.43 7.38
C ASP A 225 -26.76 4.86 7.70
N LEU A 226 -26.79 5.75 6.69
CA LEU A 226 -26.55 7.18 6.89
C LEU A 226 -27.57 7.82 7.85
N MET A 227 -28.85 7.43 7.72
CA MET A 227 -29.92 7.97 8.56
C MET A 227 -29.85 7.46 9.99
N ARG A 228 -29.46 6.20 10.18
CA ARG A 228 -29.24 5.60 11.52
C ARG A 228 -28.14 6.28 12.30
N LEU A 229 -27.06 6.72 11.60
CA LEU A 229 -25.91 7.35 12.25
C LEU A 229 -26.22 8.76 12.81
N PHE A 230 -27.14 9.53 12.18
CA PHE A 230 -27.23 10.98 12.48
C PHE A 230 -28.58 11.53 12.89
N SER A 231 -29.70 10.81 12.74
CA SER A 231 -30.99 11.52 12.86
C SER A 231 -32.20 10.70 13.28
N SER A 232 -32.10 9.37 13.40
CA SER A 232 -33.28 8.52 13.42
C SER A 232 -34.33 8.87 14.50
N GLU A 233 -33.91 9.07 15.74
CA GLU A 233 -34.86 9.25 16.85
C GLU A 233 -35.61 10.60 16.85
N ARG A 234 -34.94 11.69 16.43
CA ARG A 234 -35.58 13.02 16.38
C ARG A 234 -36.55 13.11 15.22
N ILE A 235 -36.17 12.60 14.05
CA ILE A 235 -36.99 12.60 12.86
C ILE A 235 -38.16 11.66 13.05
N ILE A 236 -37.94 10.44 13.60
CA ILE A 236 -39.02 9.50 13.92
C ILE A 236 -40.03 10.14 14.87
N ARG A 237 -39.60 10.79 15.96
CA ARG A 237 -40.51 11.49 16.90
C ARG A 237 -41.29 12.61 16.25
N VAL A 238 -40.72 13.33 15.28
CA VAL A 238 -41.43 14.37 14.52
C VAL A 238 -42.45 13.73 13.58
N MET A 239 -42.08 12.63 12.90
CA MET A 239 -43.00 11.89 12.03
C MET A 239 -44.19 11.30 12.80
N ASP A 240 -43.92 10.66 13.93
CA ASP A 240 -44.97 10.09 14.79
C ASP A 240 -45.92 11.20 15.32
N ARG A 241 -45.41 12.41 15.66
CA ARG A 241 -46.23 13.57 16.06
C ARG A 241 -47.07 14.13 14.92
N LEU A 242 -46.61 14.05 13.68
CA LEU A 242 -47.32 14.45 12.48
C LEU A 242 -48.36 13.43 12.01
N GLY A 243 -48.51 12.32 12.69
CA GLY A 243 -49.50 11.29 12.40
C GLY A 243 -49.21 10.49 11.11
N HIS A 244 -47.98 10.43 10.66
CA HIS A 244 -47.61 9.69 9.46
C HIS A 244 -47.87 8.16 9.62
N GLN A 245 -48.69 7.62 8.74
CA GLN A 245 -49.00 6.22 8.66
C GLN A 245 -48.03 5.46 7.75
N GLU A 246 -48.09 4.13 7.80
CA GLU A 246 -47.28 3.30 6.90
C GLU A 246 -47.72 3.55 5.44
N GLY A 247 -46.75 3.90 4.57
CA GLY A 247 -46.95 4.27 3.18
C GLY A 247 -46.93 5.78 2.86
N ASP A 248 -46.92 6.64 3.87
CA ASP A 248 -46.84 8.08 3.65
C ASP A 248 -45.41 8.49 3.26
N VAL A 249 -45.31 9.34 2.23
CA VAL A 249 -44.04 9.87 1.73
C VAL A 249 -43.82 11.29 2.24
N ILE A 250 -42.65 11.53 2.84
CA ILE A 250 -42.25 12.86 3.22
C ILE A 250 -41.35 13.47 2.13
N GLN A 251 -41.84 14.52 1.52
CA GLN A 251 -41.07 15.27 0.54
C GLN A 251 -40.95 16.72 1.01
N HIS A 252 -39.86 17.04 1.71
CA HIS A 252 -39.64 18.40 2.20
C HIS A 252 -38.18 18.81 2.08
N SER A 253 -37.95 20.02 1.55
CA SER A 253 -36.60 20.55 1.32
C SER A 253 -35.75 20.65 2.58
N MET A 254 -36.37 20.83 3.76
CA MET A 254 -35.69 20.88 5.05
C MET A 254 -35.07 19.52 5.40
N ILE A 255 -35.72 18.41 5.06
CA ILE A 255 -35.22 17.05 5.34
C ILE A 255 -34.06 16.75 4.40
N THR A 256 -34.19 17.06 3.11
CA THR A 256 -33.07 16.92 2.15
C THR A 256 -31.84 17.70 2.63
N LYS A 257 -31.99 18.95 3.09
CA LYS A 257 -30.90 19.74 3.67
C LYS A 257 -30.35 19.13 4.96
N SER A 258 -31.17 18.47 5.77
CA SER A 258 -30.71 17.76 6.98
C SER A 258 -29.85 16.54 6.64
N ILE A 259 -30.24 15.80 5.60
CA ILE A 259 -29.46 14.66 5.07
C ILE A 259 -28.11 15.16 4.52
N GLU A 260 -28.08 16.25 3.78
CA GLU A 260 -26.84 16.84 3.27
C GLU A 260 -25.89 17.30 4.41
N ARG A 261 -26.44 17.85 5.50
CA ARG A 261 -25.63 18.18 6.68
C ARG A 261 -25.06 16.92 7.37
N ALA A 262 -25.85 15.84 7.41
CA ALA A 262 -25.38 14.55 7.92
C ALA A 262 -24.24 14.00 7.06
N GLN A 263 -24.39 14.00 5.73
CA GLN A 263 -23.33 13.62 4.80
C GLN A 263 -22.05 14.43 5.03
N LYS A 264 -22.17 15.76 5.18
CA LYS A 264 -21.03 16.64 5.44
C LYS A 264 -20.28 16.23 6.73
N LYS A 265 -20.99 15.87 7.79
CA LYS A 265 -20.37 15.38 9.03
C LYS A 265 -19.63 14.04 8.82
N VAL A 266 -20.19 13.13 8.01
CA VAL A 266 -19.52 11.87 7.66
C VAL A 266 -18.26 12.15 6.84
N GLU A 267 -18.34 13.05 5.86
CA GLU A 267 -17.19 13.47 5.04
C GLU A 267 -16.07 14.04 5.92
N GLU A 268 -16.40 14.96 6.85
CA GLU A 268 -15.47 15.57 7.79
C GLU A 268 -14.82 14.51 8.71
N ASN A 269 -15.60 13.56 9.24
CA ASN A 269 -15.08 12.47 10.05
C ASN A 269 -14.15 11.55 9.26
N ASN A 270 -14.57 11.14 8.06
CA ASN A 270 -13.78 10.30 7.18
C ASN A 270 -12.48 11.00 6.73
N PHE A 271 -12.55 12.31 6.47
CA PHE A 271 -11.36 13.12 6.21
C PHE A 271 -10.41 13.14 7.42
N GLY A 272 -10.95 13.34 8.63
CA GLY A 272 -10.16 13.28 9.86
C GLY A 272 -9.42 11.94 10.04
N ILE A 273 -10.09 10.82 9.75
CA ILE A 273 -9.48 9.49 9.77
C ILE A 273 -8.36 9.39 8.72
N ARG A 274 -8.61 9.80 7.47
CA ARG A 274 -7.60 9.78 6.40
C ARG A 274 -6.40 10.68 6.73
N LYS A 275 -6.64 11.85 7.33
CA LYS A 275 -5.59 12.78 7.76
C LYS A 275 -4.72 12.17 8.85
N ARG A 276 -5.31 11.52 9.86
CA ARG A 276 -4.54 10.79 10.87
C ARG A 276 -3.66 9.70 10.27
N LEU A 277 -4.22 8.87 9.37
CA LEU A 277 -3.43 7.82 8.71
C LEU A 277 -2.25 8.42 7.94
N LEU A 278 -2.45 9.57 7.30
CA LEU A 278 -1.38 10.28 6.60
C LEU A 278 -0.32 10.80 7.56
N GLU A 279 -0.69 11.32 8.73
CA GLU A 279 0.26 11.79 9.76
C GLU A 279 1.19 10.68 10.25
N TYR A 280 0.71 9.43 10.36
CA TYR A 280 1.56 8.26 10.61
C TYR A 280 2.47 7.95 9.44
N ASP A 281 1.96 7.99 8.21
CA ASP A 281 2.76 7.69 7.01
C ASP A 281 3.78 8.80 6.70
N ASP A 282 3.53 10.05 7.09
CA ASP A 282 4.47 11.16 6.93
C ASP A 282 5.77 10.93 7.73
N VAL A 283 5.69 10.28 8.90
CA VAL A 283 6.87 9.85 9.67
C VAL A 283 7.69 8.84 8.87
N MET A 284 7.02 7.79 8.39
CA MET A 284 7.64 6.79 7.53
C MET A 284 8.21 7.38 6.24
N ASN A 285 7.51 8.35 5.64
CA ASN A 285 7.94 9.00 4.41
C ASN A 285 9.22 9.83 4.60
N SER A 286 9.36 10.48 5.75
CA SER A 286 10.58 11.21 6.11
C SER A 286 11.77 10.26 6.21
N GLN A 287 11.63 9.14 6.90
CA GLN A 287 12.67 8.11 7.02
C GLN A 287 12.99 7.48 5.66
N ARG A 288 11.97 7.16 4.87
CA ARG A 288 12.11 6.63 3.49
C ARG A 288 12.95 7.57 2.62
N THR A 289 12.67 8.86 2.69
CA THR A 289 13.40 9.87 1.89
C THR A 289 14.89 9.86 2.20
N VAL A 290 15.26 9.75 3.48
CA VAL A 290 16.67 9.68 3.91
C VAL A 290 17.34 8.42 3.37
N ILE A 291 16.74 7.25 3.61
CA ILE A 291 17.32 5.96 3.22
C ILE A 291 17.39 5.81 1.70
N TYR A 292 16.35 6.20 0.97
CA TYR A 292 16.35 6.12 -0.49
C TYR A 292 17.34 7.11 -1.13
N LYS A 293 17.60 8.26 -0.50
CA LYS A 293 18.67 9.16 -0.94
C LYS A 293 20.04 8.49 -0.80
N GLN A 294 20.34 7.88 0.34
CA GLN A 294 21.59 7.16 0.56
C GLN A 294 21.73 5.97 -0.42
N ARG A 295 20.66 5.18 -0.58
CA ARG A 295 20.62 4.07 -1.52
C ARG A 295 20.87 4.52 -2.96
N ARG A 296 20.26 5.61 -3.39
CA ARG A 296 20.44 6.18 -4.73
C ARG A 296 21.88 6.62 -4.94
N GLN A 297 22.49 7.29 -3.97
CA GLN A 297 23.89 7.70 -4.03
C GLN A 297 24.81 6.49 -4.19
N ALA A 298 24.59 5.43 -3.42
CA ALA A 298 25.33 4.18 -3.57
C ALA A 298 25.12 3.52 -4.94
N LEU A 299 23.88 3.47 -5.45
CA LEU A 299 23.55 2.91 -6.77
C LEU A 299 24.27 3.64 -7.91
N LEU A 300 24.30 4.97 -7.86
CA LEU A 300 24.95 5.79 -8.88
C LEU A 300 26.49 5.83 -8.72
N GLY A 301 27.01 5.29 -7.61
CA GLY A 301 28.45 5.31 -7.32
C GLY A 301 28.98 6.68 -6.90
N GLU A 302 28.06 7.60 -6.52
CA GLU A 302 28.41 8.94 -6.12
C GLU A 302 28.89 8.98 -4.66
N ARG A 303 30.03 9.58 -4.40
CA ARG A 303 30.57 9.84 -3.05
C ARG A 303 30.66 8.61 -2.13
N ILE A 304 30.84 7.42 -2.67
CA ILE A 304 30.93 6.17 -1.88
C ILE A 304 32.03 6.28 -0.83
N GLY A 305 33.25 6.67 -1.22
CA GLY A 305 34.37 6.82 -0.29
C GLY A 305 34.08 7.81 0.86
N VAL A 306 33.35 8.90 0.60
CA VAL A 306 32.94 9.86 1.65
C VAL A 306 31.92 9.21 2.60
N ALA A 307 30.97 8.44 2.05
CA ALA A 307 29.99 7.74 2.88
C ALA A 307 30.66 6.68 3.77
N VAL A 308 31.59 5.89 3.22
CA VAL A 308 32.38 4.92 4.00
C VAL A 308 33.20 5.60 5.09
N ALA A 309 33.89 6.72 4.77
CA ALA A 309 34.67 7.47 5.75
C ALA A 309 33.81 8.02 6.90
N ASN A 310 32.68 8.65 6.59
CA ASN A 310 31.77 9.18 7.61
C ASN A 310 31.20 8.07 8.49
N ASN A 311 30.72 6.99 7.87
CA ASN A 311 30.15 5.86 8.63
C ASN A 311 31.23 5.15 9.48
N THR A 312 32.48 5.10 9.04
CA THR A 312 33.59 4.58 9.85
C THR A 312 33.85 5.48 11.06
N TYR A 313 33.83 6.80 10.88
CA TYR A 313 33.97 7.74 11.98
C TYR A 313 32.83 7.59 12.99
N ASP A 314 31.58 7.56 12.52
CA ASP A 314 30.39 7.37 13.37
C ASP A 314 30.49 6.08 14.21
N VAL A 315 31.01 5.00 13.63
CA VAL A 315 31.21 3.71 14.35
C VAL A 315 32.32 3.84 15.39
N CYS A 316 33.43 4.51 15.06
CA CYS A 316 34.52 4.77 16.03
C CYS A 316 34.03 5.61 17.20
N GLU A 317 33.29 6.69 16.90
CA GLU A 317 32.70 7.56 17.94
C GLU A 317 31.72 6.79 18.83
N ALA A 318 30.83 5.97 18.23
CA ALA A 318 29.86 5.16 18.97
C ALA A 318 30.55 4.18 19.93
N ILE A 319 31.62 3.50 19.48
CA ILE A 319 32.38 2.60 20.35
C ILE A 319 33.05 3.36 21.51
N VAL A 320 33.66 4.50 21.25
CA VAL A 320 34.26 5.34 22.30
C VAL A 320 33.20 5.79 23.30
N MET A 321 32.06 6.28 22.85
CA MET A 321 30.96 6.75 23.69
C MET A 321 30.31 5.64 24.53
N GLU A 322 30.40 4.38 24.09
CA GLU A 322 29.87 3.22 24.82
C GLU A 322 30.80 2.79 25.98
N TYR A 323 32.11 2.73 25.75
CA TYR A 323 33.07 2.13 26.69
C TYR A 323 33.83 3.14 27.55
N GLN A 324 34.10 4.36 27.07
CA GLN A 324 34.87 5.34 27.81
C GLN A 324 34.15 5.85 29.09
N PRO A 325 32.83 6.15 29.09
CA PRO A 325 32.12 6.59 30.29
C PRO A 325 32.13 5.56 31.42
N VAL A 326 32.19 4.28 31.11
CA VAL A 326 32.24 3.17 32.06
C VAL A 326 33.70 2.77 32.43
N ASN A 327 34.68 3.45 31.82
CA ASN A 327 36.12 3.22 32.00
C ASN A 327 36.53 1.75 31.82
N ASP A 328 36.09 1.13 30.70
CA ASP A 328 36.38 -0.25 30.31
C ASP A 328 37.30 -0.29 29.08
N PRO A 329 38.63 -0.15 29.21
CA PRO A 329 39.57 -0.18 28.10
C PRO A 329 39.71 -1.58 27.48
N GLU A 330 39.50 -2.66 28.25
CA GLU A 330 39.58 -4.03 27.69
C GLU A 330 38.36 -4.32 26.85
N GLY A 331 37.14 -3.99 27.31
CA GLY A 331 35.93 -4.09 26.53
C GLY A 331 35.98 -3.25 25.26
N PHE A 332 36.52 -2.03 25.34
CA PHE A 332 36.78 -1.17 24.20
C PHE A 332 37.67 -1.84 23.15
N ARG A 333 38.85 -2.36 23.56
CA ARG A 333 39.78 -3.06 22.66
C ARG A 333 39.13 -4.28 22.00
N MET A 334 38.38 -5.07 22.78
CA MET A 334 37.67 -6.24 22.26
C MET A 334 36.58 -5.87 21.25
N GLU A 335 35.84 -4.79 21.49
CA GLU A 335 34.82 -4.33 20.56
C GLU A 335 35.45 -3.76 19.28
N VAL A 336 36.53 -3.00 19.38
CA VAL A 336 37.30 -2.53 18.23
C VAL A 336 37.80 -3.72 17.38
N LEU A 337 38.38 -4.72 18.01
CA LEU A 337 38.82 -5.94 17.31
C LEU A 337 37.66 -6.68 16.66
N ARG A 338 36.53 -6.78 17.35
CA ARG A 338 35.33 -7.48 16.86
C ARG A 338 34.68 -6.81 15.68
N VAL A 339 34.54 -5.48 15.73
CA VAL A 339 33.82 -4.69 14.72
C VAL A 339 34.74 -4.23 13.60
N LEU A 340 35.91 -3.67 13.96
CA LEU A 340 36.82 -3.00 13.03
C LEU A 340 37.99 -3.90 12.59
N SER A 341 38.14 -5.09 13.19
CA SER A 341 39.18 -6.06 12.87
C SER A 341 40.60 -5.49 12.93
N VAL A 342 40.80 -4.53 13.81
CA VAL A 342 42.11 -3.94 14.12
C VAL A 342 42.38 -4.08 15.60
N ASP A 343 43.65 -4.30 15.96
CA ASP A 343 44.10 -4.32 17.33
C ASP A 343 44.63 -2.91 17.68
N TYR A 344 43.85 -2.19 18.47
CA TYR A 344 44.14 -0.82 18.86
C TYR A 344 44.34 -0.78 20.37
N GLU A 345 45.59 -0.58 20.80
CA GLU A 345 45.97 -0.50 22.20
C GLU A 345 46.03 0.97 22.62
N VAL A 346 45.39 1.29 23.74
CA VAL A 346 45.42 2.61 24.39
C VAL A 346 45.85 2.42 25.82
N ASP A 347 46.76 3.28 26.31
CA ASP A 347 47.08 3.30 27.71
C ASP A 347 45.86 3.57 28.58
N PRO A 348 45.59 2.79 29.63
CA PRO A 348 44.39 3.00 30.48
C PRO A 348 44.29 4.40 31.09
N GLU A 349 45.42 5.06 31.41
CA GLU A 349 45.39 6.45 31.90
C GLU A 349 45.02 7.44 30.80
N GLU A 350 45.53 7.22 29.60
CA GLU A 350 45.19 8.04 28.42
C GLU A 350 43.71 7.84 28.05
N PHE A 351 43.22 6.59 28.06
CA PHE A 351 41.81 6.26 27.78
C PHE A 351 40.86 7.00 28.71
N GLN A 352 41.21 7.13 29.99
CA GLN A 352 40.37 7.82 30.98
C GLN A 352 40.45 9.36 30.84
N LYS A 353 41.62 9.91 30.50
CA LYS A 353 41.87 11.35 30.49
C LYS A 353 41.58 12.03 29.16
N ALA A 354 41.63 11.29 28.04
CA ALA A 354 41.41 11.82 26.72
C ALA A 354 39.96 12.31 26.55
N ARG A 355 39.80 13.35 25.73
CA ARG A 355 38.44 13.74 25.32
C ARG A 355 37.86 12.72 24.37
N PRO A 356 36.57 12.35 24.50
CA PRO A 356 35.92 11.34 23.64
C PRO A 356 36.15 11.58 22.15
N ASN A 357 36.05 12.84 21.69
CA ASN A 357 36.25 13.19 20.27
C ASN A 357 37.71 13.02 19.83
N GLU A 358 38.71 13.29 20.70
CA GLU A 358 40.11 13.10 20.37
C GLU A 358 40.46 11.63 20.24
N LEU A 359 39.91 10.81 21.14
CA LEU A 359 40.07 9.35 21.10
C LEU A 359 39.36 8.73 19.87
N ALA A 360 38.16 9.22 19.54
CA ALA A 360 37.44 8.76 18.34
C ALA A 360 38.19 9.12 17.05
N GLU A 361 38.76 10.33 16.95
CA GLU A 361 39.56 10.77 15.81
C GLU A 361 40.86 9.94 15.68
N SER A 362 41.56 9.67 16.79
CA SER A 362 42.76 8.84 16.80
C SER A 362 42.43 7.38 16.35
N LEU A 363 41.38 6.80 16.89
CA LEU A 363 40.90 5.48 16.44
C LEU A 363 40.55 5.50 14.95
N TYR A 364 39.80 6.50 14.49
CA TYR A 364 39.40 6.63 13.09
C TYR A 364 40.62 6.69 12.15
N GLN A 365 41.63 7.48 12.47
CA GLN A 365 42.83 7.56 11.64
C GLN A 365 43.55 6.21 11.55
N TYR A 366 43.66 5.50 12.67
CA TYR A 366 44.27 4.18 12.70
C TYR A 366 43.48 3.17 11.84
N VAL A 367 42.13 3.14 11.98
CA VAL A 367 41.25 2.27 11.19
C VAL A 367 41.31 2.63 9.70
N ARG A 368 41.38 3.91 9.36
CA ARG A 368 41.50 4.39 7.97
C ARG A 368 42.78 3.89 7.31
N GLU A 369 43.90 3.99 8.00
CA GLU A 369 45.19 3.50 7.48
C GLU A 369 45.18 1.98 7.30
N ALA A 370 44.57 1.24 8.26
CA ALA A 370 44.42 -0.20 8.16
C ALA A 370 43.54 -0.58 6.96
N TYR A 371 42.45 0.16 6.73
CA TYR A 371 41.56 -0.07 5.59
C TYR A 371 42.27 0.23 4.25
N GLN A 372 43.04 1.32 4.16
CA GLN A 372 43.80 1.64 2.95
C GLN A 372 44.81 0.55 2.59
N ARG A 373 45.59 0.07 3.57
CA ARG A 373 46.53 -1.07 3.38
C ARG A 373 45.81 -2.34 2.89
N LYS A 374 44.60 -2.57 3.40
CA LYS A 374 43.76 -3.70 2.98
C LYS A 374 43.29 -3.54 1.53
N VAL A 375 42.80 -2.36 1.15
CA VAL A 375 42.36 -2.04 -0.22
C VAL A 375 43.49 -2.29 -1.22
N GLU A 376 44.70 -1.79 -0.91
CA GLU A 376 45.88 -2.02 -1.74
C GLU A 376 46.25 -3.51 -1.85
N HIS A 377 46.23 -4.25 -0.75
CA HIS A 377 46.50 -5.67 -0.75
C HIS A 377 45.51 -6.47 -1.61
N ILE A 378 44.21 -6.20 -1.47
CA ILE A 378 43.17 -6.87 -2.28
C ILE A 378 43.32 -6.51 -3.76
N ALA A 379 43.61 -5.25 -4.08
CA ALA A 379 43.81 -4.79 -5.46
C ALA A 379 45.03 -5.53 -6.08
N GLN A 380 46.15 -5.60 -5.35
CA GLN A 380 47.34 -6.33 -5.79
C GLN A 380 47.09 -7.83 -5.98
N GLN A 381 46.31 -8.45 -5.11
CA GLN A 381 45.94 -9.87 -5.22
C GLN A 381 45.03 -10.13 -6.42
N ALA A 382 44.07 -9.26 -6.70
CA ALA A 382 43.08 -9.44 -7.77
C ALA A 382 43.64 -9.06 -9.16
N TYR A 383 44.55 -8.08 -9.24
CA TYR A 383 45.00 -7.52 -10.51
C TYR A 383 45.61 -8.51 -11.49
N PRO A 384 46.47 -9.49 -11.09
CA PRO A 384 47.00 -10.47 -12.04
C PRO A 384 45.91 -11.28 -12.74
N VAL A 385 44.85 -11.64 -12.01
CA VAL A 385 43.71 -12.38 -12.54
C VAL A 385 42.88 -11.47 -13.48
N ILE A 386 42.61 -10.22 -13.08
CA ILE A 386 41.89 -9.24 -13.88
C ILE A 386 42.63 -8.98 -15.20
N LYS A 387 43.96 -8.82 -15.15
CA LYS A 387 44.80 -8.61 -16.31
C LYS A 387 44.75 -9.80 -17.28
N ASN A 388 44.92 -11.01 -16.76
CA ASN A 388 44.84 -12.25 -17.58
C ASN A 388 43.48 -12.38 -18.26
N VAL A 389 42.36 -12.16 -17.52
CA VAL A 389 41.00 -12.22 -18.10
C VAL A 389 40.77 -11.13 -19.14
N PHE A 390 41.30 -9.92 -18.91
CA PHE A 390 41.19 -8.81 -19.88
C PHE A 390 41.97 -9.11 -21.17
N GLU A 391 43.19 -9.61 -21.06
CA GLU A 391 44.03 -9.91 -22.24
C GLU A 391 43.54 -11.15 -23.02
N THR A 392 42.89 -12.11 -22.36
CA THR A 392 42.45 -13.37 -23.01
C THR A 392 40.98 -13.34 -23.45
N ARG A 393 40.10 -12.63 -22.74
CA ARG A 393 38.64 -12.64 -22.94
C ARG A 393 38.02 -11.24 -22.89
N GLY A 394 38.81 -10.16 -22.97
CA GLY A 394 38.32 -8.77 -22.88
C GLY A 394 37.33 -8.38 -23.97
N ASP A 395 37.39 -9.03 -25.14
CA ASP A 395 36.43 -8.80 -26.23
C ASP A 395 35.04 -9.40 -25.96
N VAL A 396 34.98 -10.44 -25.11
CA VAL A 396 33.74 -11.18 -24.79
C VAL A 396 33.15 -10.70 -23.48
N PHE A 397 33.99 -10.52 -22.44
CA PHE A 397 33.53 -10.17 -21.10
C PHE A 397 33.56 -8.67 -20.86
N LYS A 398 32.38 -8.08 -20.64
CA LYS A 398 32.26 -6.66 -20.22
C LYS A 398 32.32 -6.50 -18.70
N ASN A 399 31.67 -7.40 -17.98
CA ASN A 399 31.59 -7.39 -16.52
C ASN A 399 31.97 -8.76 -15.99
N ILE A 400 32.70 -8.78 -14.87
CA ILE A 400 33.09 -9.99 -14.19
C ILE A 400 32.48 -10.05 -12.78
N VAL A 401 32.27 -11.24 -12.26
CA VAL A 401 31.83 -11.45 -10.87
C VAL A 401 33.00 -11.91 -10.05
N VAL A 402 33.31 -11.15 -8.99
CA VAL A 402 34.33 -11.53 -8.03
C VAL A 402 33.67 -11.84 -6.69
N PRO A 403 33.87 -13.05 -6.14
CA PRO A 403 33.32 -13.40 -4.83
C PRO A 403 34.12 -12.71 -3.72
N PHE A 404 33.43 -12.16 -2.74
CA PHE A 404 33.99 -11.65 -1.48
C PHE A 404 33.32 -12.38 -0.32
N THR A 405 34.02 -12.57 0.78
CA THR A 405 33.45 -13.11 2.01
C THR A 405 33.95 -12.34 3.23
N ASP A 406 33.08 -12.17 4.22
CA ASP A 406 33.43 -11.68 5.55
C ASP A 406 33.58 -12.80 6.58
N GLY A 407 33.58 -14.05 6.10
CA GLY A 407 33.60 -15.26 6.94
C GLY A 407 32.20 -15.77 7.32
N GLN A 408 31.15 -14.99 7.15
CA GLN A 408 29.75 -15.35 7.42
C GLN A 408 28.90 -15.36 6.15
N ARG A 409 29.10 -14.39 5.28
CA ARG A 409 28.32 -14.18 4.05
C ARG A 409 29.23 -14.15 2.82
N MET A 410 28.64 -14.54 1.68
CA MET A 410 29.28 -14.42 0.37
C MET A 410 28.63 -13.28 -0.41
N TYR A 411 29.44 -12.39 -0.93
CA TYR A 411 29.03 -11.26 -1.77
C TYR A 411 29.51 -11.50 -3.20
N SER A 412 28.60 -11.56 -4.16
CA SER A 412 28.93 -11.63 -5.59
C SER A 412 29.07 -10.22 -6.13
N VAL A 413 30.28 -9.71 -6.20
CA VAL A 413 30.58 -8.34 -6.61
C VAL A 413 30.74 -8.29 -8.12
N VAL A 414 29.90 -7.52 -8.78
CA VAL A 414 29.96 -7.27 -10.23
C VAL A 414 30.81 -6.01 -10.46
N THR A 415 31.88 -6.14 -11.24
CA THR A 415 32.71 -4.99 -11.64
C THR A 415 32.93 -4.99 -13.14
N ASN A 416 33.15 -3.76 -13.70
CA ASN A 416 33.48 -3.60 -15.12
C ASN A 416 34.91 -3.99 -15.37
N LEU A 417 35.15 -4.95 -16.25
CA LEU A 417 36.48 -5.53 -16.51
C LEU A 417 37.47 -4.50 -17.01
N GLU A 418 37.10 -3.62 -17.96
CA GLU A 418 37.97 -2.58 -18.51
C GLU A 418 38.37 -1.55 -17.46
N LYS A 419 37.41 -1.11 -16.64
CA LYS A 419 37.69 -0.15 -15.54
C LYS A 419 38.61 -0.78 -14.49
N ALA A 420 38.31 -2.01 -14.05
CA ALA A 420 39.12 -2.74 -13.09
C ALA A 420 40.57 -2.94 -13.59
N TYR A 421 40.76 -3.20 -14.88
CA TYR A 421 42.09 -3.28 -15.51
C TYR A 421 42.80 -1.93 -15.50
N ARG A 422 42.14 -0.85 -15.94
CA ARG A 422 42.72 0.51 -16.01
C ARG A 422 43.08 1.10 -14.64
N THR A 423 42.37 0.73 -13.59
CA THR A 423 42.59 1.20 -12.21
C THR A 423 43.42 0.24 -11.37
N ASN A 424 44.11 -0.73 -11.99
CA ASN A 424 44.92 -1.72 -11.30
C ASN A 424 44.18 -2.46 -10.16
N GLY A 425 42.88 -2.69 -10.31
CA GLY A 425 42.04 -3.38 -9.35
C GLY A 425 41.31 -2.48 -8.34
N GLU A 426 41.57 -1.17 -8.28
CA GLU A 426 40.87 -0.26 -7.36
C GLU A 426 39.35 -0.19 -7.59
N ASP A 427 38.88 -0.25 -8.85
CA ASP A 427 37.46 -0.22 -9.16
C ASP A 427 36.69 -1.44 -8.61
N LEU A 428 37.41 -2.55 -8.40
CA LEU A 428 36.84 -3.74 -7.74
C LEU A 428 36.45 -3.42 -6.29
N MET A 429 37.30 -2.70 -5.55
CA MET A 429 37.01 -2.31 -4.16
C MET A 429 35.85 -1.33 -4.09
N ARG A 430 35.75 -0.36 -5.00
CA ARG A 430 34.57 0.53 -5.10
C ARG A 430 33.29 -0.26 -5.38
N SER A 431 33.36 -1.26 -6.24
CA SER A 431 32.22 -2.15 -6.53
C SER A 431 31.85 -3.00 -5.31
N PHE A 432 32.82 -3.45 -4.51
CA PHE A 432 32.60 -4.15 -3.25
C PHE A 432 31.94 -3.23 -2.22
N GLU A 433 32.47 -2.02 -1.99
CA GLU A 433 31.89 -1.00 -1.10
C GLU A 433 30.43 -0.72 -1.48
N LYS A 434 30.15 -0.50 -2.77
CA LYS A 434 28.82 -0.31 -3.29
C LYS A 434 27.89 -1.48 -2.96
N SER A 435 28.34 -2.70 -3.17
CA SER A 435 27.55 -3.91 -2.96
C SER A 435 27.21 -4.13 -1.48
N VAL A 436 28.20 -3.87 -0.59
CA VAL A 436 28.03 -3.96 0.86
C VAL A 436 27.05 -2.92 1.37
N ILE A 437 27.20 -1.64 0.96
CA ILE A 437 26.29 -0.56 1.35
C ILE A 437 24.85 -0.91 0.97
N LEU A 438 24.63 -1.34 -0.28
CA LEU A 438 23.29 -1.68 -0.76
C LEU A 438 22.69 -2.87 -0.02
N ALA A 439 23.48 -3.92 0.23
CA ALA A 439 23.00 -5.10 0.95
C ALA A 439 22.56 -4.76 2.38
N HIS A 440 23.39 -4.01 3.12
CA HIS A 440 23.05 -3.61 4.49
C HIS A 440 21.86 -2.67 4.57
N ILE A 441 21.75 -1.70 3.66
CA ILE A 441 20.59 -0.81 3.59
C ILE A 441 19.32 -1.62 3.29
N ASP A 442 19.35 -2.48 2.26
CA ASP A 442 18.16 -3.20 1.82
C ASP A 442 17.66 -4.21 2.88
N ASP A 443 18.58 -4.92 3.56
CA ASP A 443 18.21 -5.86 4.61
C ASP A 443 17.66 -5.14 5.85
N ALA A 444 18.36 -4.10 6.33
CA ALA A 444 17.92 -3.36 7.51
C ALA A 444 16.61 -2.59 7.26
N TRP A 445 16.41 -2.03 6.06
CA TRP A 445 15.18 -1.34 5.72
C TRP A 445 13.96 -2.26 5.69
N LYS A 446 14.10 -3.49 5.18
CA LYS A 446 13.01 -4.49 5.20
C LYS A 446 12.60 -4.86 6.63
N GLU A 447 13.59 -5.05 7.51
CA GLU A 447 13.32 -5.33 8.92
C GLU A 447 12.65 -4.13 9.60
N HIS A 448 13.16 -2.92 9.36
CA HIS A 448 12.58 -1.70 9.91
C HIS A 448 11.13 -1.47 9.48
N LEU A 449 10.76 -1.78 8.24
CA LEU A 449 9.37 -1.71 7.79
C LEU A 449 8.46 -2.58 8.67
N ARG A 450 8.93 -3.78 9.02
CA ARG A 450 8.20 -4.69 9.92
C ARG A 450 8.10 -4.14 11.33
N GLU A 451 9.22 -3.68 11.91
CA GLU A 451 9.25 -3.07 13.25
C GLU A 451 8.32 -1.85 13.34
N MET A 452 8.24 -1.04 12.28
CA MET A 452 7.35 0.12 12.20
C MET A 452 5.87 -0.27 12.10
N ASP A 453 5.54 -1.37 11.42
CA ASP A 453 4.18 -1.89 11.37
C ASP A 453 3.75 -2.43 12.76
N ASP A 454 4.64 -3.13 13.46
CA ASP A 454 4.41 -3.62 14.83
C ASP A 454 4.26 -2.45 15.81
N LEU A 455 5.11 -1.41 15.70
CA LEU A 455 5.01 -0.19 16.50
C LEU A 455 3.66 0.50 16.27
N LYS A 456 3.23 0.64 15.02
CA LYS A 456 1.96 1.29 14.68
C LYS A 456 0.75 0.61 15.33
N GLN A 457 0.82 -0.70 15.54
CA GLN A 457 -0.23 -1.45 16.23
C GLN A 457 -0.14 -1.27 17.76
N SER A 458 1.07 -1.40 18.32
CA SER A 458 1.27 -1.32 19.77
C SER A 458 0.88 0.04 20.35
N VAL A 459 1.16 1.13 19.65
CA VAL A 459 0.84 2.49 20.10
C VAL A 459 -0.67 2.79 20.17
N GLN A 460 -1.53 1.99 19.52
CA GLN A 460 -2.98 2.16 19.64
C GLN A 460 -3.45 1.96 21.09
N ASN A 461 -2.76 1.12 21.86
CA ASN A 461 -3.07 0.86 23.25
C ASN A 461 -2.76 2.06 24.17
N ALA A 462 -1.92 3.00 23.74
CA ALA A 462 -1.61 4.20 24.51
C ALA A 462 -2.82 5.11 24.77
N ALA A 463 -3.88 4.98 23.94
CA ALA A 463 -5.14 5.67 24.17
C ALA A 463 -5.80 5.30 25.50
N TYR A 464 -5.60 4.06 25.99
CA TYR A 464 -6.10 3.63 27.31
C TYR A 464 -5.38 4.35 28.47
N GLU A 465 -4.13 4.78 28.24
CA GLU A 465 -3.34 5.56 29.20
C GLU A 465 -3.55 7.08 29.06
N GLN A 466 -4.52 7.51 28.25
CA GLN A 466 -4.80 8.93 27.93
C GLN A 466 -3.60 9.66 27.30
N LYS A 467 -2.68 8.93 26.68
CA LYS A 467 -1.56 9.49 25.91
C LYS A 467 -1.94 9.59 24.44
N ASP A 468 -1.37 10.57 23.74
CA ASP A 468 -1.57 10.69 22.29
C ASP A 468 -0.76 9.60 21.54
N PRO A 469 -1.42 8.62 20.89
CA PRO A 469 -0.74 7.55 20.17
C PRO A 469 0.21 8.07 19.08
N LEU A 470 -0.12 9.17 18.40
CA LEU A 470 0.71 9.74 17.34
C LEU A 470 2.01 10.32 17.90
N LEU A 471 1.96 10.96 19.05
CA LEU A 471 3.15 11.51 19.71
C LEU A 471 4.12 10.40 20.10
N ILE A 472 3.60 9.33 20.71
CA ILE A 472 4.40 8.16 21.09
C ILE A 472 4.98 7.50 19.84
N TYR A 473 4.17 7.32 18.79
CA TYR A 473 4.65 6.79 17.52
C TYR A 473 5.81 7.59 16.94
N LYS A 474 5.73 8.91 16.93
CA LYS A 474 6.81 9.79 16.43
C LYS A 474 8.10 9.59 17.24
N PHE A 475 7.98 9.49 18.56
CA PHE A 475 9.14 9.35 19.43
C PHE A 475 9.79 7.96 19.28
N GLU A 476 9.00 6.90 19.38
CA GLU A 476 9.51 5.53 19.27
C GLU A 476 10.02 5.22 17.85
N SER A 477 9.36 5.74 16.82
CA SER A 477 9.83 5.59 15.43
C SER A 477 11.18 6.25 15.18
N TYR A 478 11.47 7.37 15.87
CA TYR A 478 12.79 8.00 15.81
C TYR A 478 13.87 7.11 16.43
N ASN A 479 13.57 6.51 17.59
CA ASN A 479 14.49 5.58 18.28
C ASN A 479 14.78 4.35 17.41
N LEU A 480 13.74 3.71 16.86
CA LEU A 480 13.89 2.58 15.95
C LEU A 480 14.71 2.94 14.71
N PHE A 481 14.45 4.11 14.12
CA PHE A 481 15.20 4.57 12.94
C PHE A 481 16.68 4.81 13.27
N LYS A 482 16.97 5.44 14.41
CA LYS A 482 18.34 5.67 14.90
C LYS A 482 19.07 4.33 15.07
N THR A 483 18.46 3.36 15.75
CA THR A 483 19.02 2.02 15.96
C THR A 483 19.27 1.29 14.64
N MET A 484 18.35 1.42 13.67
CA MET A 484 18.53 0.86 12.32
C MET A 484 19.75 1.48 11.62
N VAL A 485 19.92 2.80 11.66
CA VAL A 485 21.07 3.48 11.03
C VAL A 485 22.37 3.05 11.68
N GLU A 486 22.43 2.97 13.00
CA GLU A 486 23.58 2.46 13.75
C GLU A 486 23.94 1.02 13.34
N LYS A 487 22.93 0.15 13.21
CA LYS A 487 23.07 -1.23 12.74
C LYS A 487 23.62 -1.30 11.32
N ILE A 488 23.11 -0.43 10.41
CA ILE A 488 23.63 -0.33 9.03
C ILE A 488 25.09 0.08 9.04
N ASN A 489 25.45 1.16 9.75
CA ASN A 489 26.80 1.69 9.79
C ASN A 489 27.78 0.65 10.37
N LYS A 490 27.44 0.07 11.53
CA LYS A 490 28.27 -0.94 12.20
C LYS A 490 28.43 -2.22 11.36
N GLY A 491 27.33 -2.71 10.76
CA GLY A 491 27.35 -3.89 9.89
C GLY A 491 28.16 -3.68 8.62
N MET A 492 27.97 -2.54 7.97
CA MET A 492 28.67 -2.17 6.75
C MET A 492 30.20 -2.05 7.00
N VAL A 493 30.59 -1.27 8.00
CA VAL A 493 32.01 -1.09 8.34
C VAL A 493 32.66 -2.41 8.72
N SER A 494 32.00 -3.21 9.56
CA SER A 494 32.49 -4.56 9.93
C SER A 494 32.66 -5.47 8.71
N THR A 495 31.72 -5.48 7.78
CA THR A 495 31.82 -6.27 6.54
C THR A 495 32.97 -5.77 5.65
N LEU A 496 33.16 -4.46 5.51
CA LEU A 496 34.28 -3.89 4.74
C LEU A 496 35.63 -4.24 5.37
N MET A 497 35.73 -4.16 6.70
CA MET A 497 36.96 -4.45 7.43
C MET A 497 37.31 -5.96 7.45
N LYS A 498 36.33 -6.86 7.37
CA LYS A 498 36.51 -8.31 7.32
C LYS A 498 36.57 -8.91 5.92
N GLY A 499 36.01 -8.19 4.93
CA GLY A 499 35.86 -8.68 3.56
C GLY A 499 37.18 -9.07 2.92
N GLN A 500 37.24 -10.25 2.33
CA GLN A 500 38.42 -10.80 1.63
C GLN A 500 37.98 -11.61 0.42
N ILE A 501 38.86 -11.74 -0.56
CA ILE A 501 38.63 -12.62 -1.69
C ILE A 501 39.00 -14.04 -1.25
N PRO A 502 38.10 -15.04 -1.31
CA PRO A 502 38.42 -16.41 -1.02
C PRO A 502 39.46 -16.91 -2.05
N MET A 503 40.47 -17.64 -1.59
CA MET A 503 41.44 -18.25 -2.50
C MET A 503 40.70 -19.27 -3.39
N GLN A 504 40.55 -18.94 -4.66
CA GLN A 504 40.01 -19.80 -5.72
C GLN A 504 40.97 -19.78 -6.90
N GLU A 505 41.04 -20.90 -7.61
CA GLU A 505 41.84 -20.98 -8.82
C GLU A 505 41.28 -20.09 -9.93
N PRO A 506 42.14 -19.47 -10.77
CA PRO A 506 41.74 -18.48 -11.79
C PRO A 506 40.75 -18.98 -12.86
N GLU A 507 40.60 -20.30 -13.00
CA GLU A 507 39.76 -20.92 -14.02
C GLU A 507 38.24 -20.70 -13.84
N HIS A 508 37.80 -20.15 -12.69
CA HIS A 508 36.41 -20.03 -12.31
C HIS A 508 35.82 -18.60 -12.45
N VAL A 509 36.54 -17.70 -13.12
CA VAL A 509 35.99 -16.35 -13.41
C VAL A 509 34.83 -16.45 -14.38
N ARG A 510 33.67 -16.00 -13.97
CA ARG A 510 32.42 -16.01 -14.78
C ARG A 510 32.04 -14.60 -15.23
N GLU A 511 31.45 -14.53 -16.41
CA GLU A 511 30.78 -13.32 -16.85
C GLU A 511 29.57 -13.04 -15.93
N ALA A 512 29.36 -11.75 -15.64
CA ALA A 512 28.19 -11.32 -14.87
C ALA A 512 26.95 -11.37 -15.76
N GLU A 513 26.07 -12.35 -15.54
CA GLU A 513 24.71 -12.28 -16.06
C GLU A 513 23.97 -11.12 -15.42
N GLU A 514 23.35 -10.24 -16.24
CA GLU A 514 22.42 -9.24 -15.74
C GLU A 514 21.23 -9.94 -15.07
N LYS A 515 21.22 -10.00 -13.75
CA LYS A 515 20.04 -10.43 -13.00
C LYS A 515 18.94 -9.41 -13.21
N ARG A 516 18.11 -9.59 -14.23
CA ARG A 516 16.86 -8.84 -14.37
C ARG A 516 15.92 -9.35 -13.29
N THR A 517 15.48 -8.43 -12.42
CA THR A 517 14.42 -8.74 -11.48
C THR A 517 13.19 -9.15 -12.27
N ASP A 518 12.74 -10.37 -12.06
CA ASP A 518 11.52 -10.88 -12.71
C ASP A 518 10.31 -10.17 -12.08
N LEU A 519 9.87 -9.10 -12.74
CA LEU A 519 8.75 -8.29 -12.30
C LEU A 519 7.43 -9.09 -12.24
N SER A 520 7.36 -10.23 -12.94
CA SER A 520 6.18 -11.10 -12.89
C SER A 520 5.98 -11.78 -11.53
N LYS A 521 7.04 -11.88 -10.74
CA LYS A 521 7.02 -12.44 -9.38
C LYS A 521 6.70 -11.41 -8.30
N LEU A 522 6.70 -10.12 -8.64
CA LEU A 522 6.30 -9.05 -7.74
C LEU A 522 4.78 -8.93 -7.76
N ARG A 523 4.17 -8.95 -6.59
CA ARG A 523 2.73 -8.67 -6.44
C ARG A 523 2.56 -7.27 -5.87
N GLU A 524 1.78 -6.45 -6.55
CA GLU A 524 1.27 -5.20 -5.98
C GLU A 524 0.11 -5.55 -5.05
N SER A 525 0.23 -5.22 -3.76
CA SER A 525 -0.87 -5.29 -2.82
C SER A 525 -1.32 -3.89 -2.43
N ARG A 526 -2.62 -3.64 -2.47
CA ARG A 526 -3.22 -2.46 -1.85
C ARG A 526 -3.29 -2.69 -0.34
N SER A 527 -3.23 -1.62 0.46
CA SER A 527 -3.43 -1.73 1.90
C SER A 527 -4.72 -2.52 2.20
N GLU A 528 -4.69 -3.40 3.19
CA GLU A 528 -5.69 -4.46 3.44
C GLU A 528 -7.15 -4.01 3.46
N ALA A 529 -7.47 -2.77 3.83
CA ALA A 529 -8.83 -2.23 3.78
C ALA A 529 -9.37 -2.09 2.35
N GLN A 530 -8.52 -1.85 1.35
CA GLN A 530 -8.90 -1.82 -0.07
C GLN A 530 -8.79 -3.21 -0.72
N ALA A 531 -7.89 -4.06 -0.23
CA ALA A 531 -7.76 -5.45 -0.67
C ALA A 531 -8.96 -6.30 -0.22
N ALA A 532 -9.49 -6.09 0.98
CA ALA A 532 -10.71 -6.76 1.45
C ALA A 532 -11.96 -6.38 0.64
N ALA A 533 -12.03 -5.16 0.10
CA ALA A 533 -13.09 -4.75 -0.81
C ALA A 533 -12.91 -5.32 -2.23
N ALA A 534 -11.66 -5.45 -2.70
CA ALA A 534 -11.34 -5.99 -4.03
C ALA A 534 -11.33 -7.53 -4.05
N ASN A 535 -10.95 -8.21 -2.95
CA ASN A 535 -10.95 -9.68 -2.85
C ASN A 535 -12.34 -10.31 -2.70
N ARG A 536 -13.38 -9.52 -2.44
CA ARG A 536 -14.76 -10.04 -2.58
C ARG A 536 -15.13 -10.39 -4.03
N GLU A 537 -14.30 -10.03 -4.99
CA GLU A 537 -14.54 -10.23 -6.44
C GLU A 537 -13.63 -11.26 -7.11
N GLN A 538 -12.63 -11.78 -6.42
CA GLN A 538 -11.81 -12.83 -7.04
C GLN A 538 -12.51 -14.17 -6.92
N VAL A 539 -12.63 -14.83 -8.08
CA VAL A 539 -13.10 -16.20 -8.30
C VAL A 539 -12.88 -17.05 -7.05
N ARG A 540 -13.97 -17.64 -6.52
CA ARG A 540 -13.86 -18.74 -5.56
C ARG A 540 -13.00 -19.81 -6.21
N HIS A 541 -11.71 -19.81 -5.93
CA HIS A 541 -10.93 -21.01 -6.11
C HIS A 541 -11.48 -22.03 -5.12
N GLU A 542 -12.20 -23.02 -5.63
CA GLU A 542 -12.57 -24.17 -4.79
C GLU A 542 -11.28 -24.73 -4.18
N PRO A 543 -11.25 -24.93 -2.86
CA PRO A 543 -10.05 -25.47 -2.21
C PRO A 543 -9.71 -26.81 -2.84
N VAL A 544 -8.50 -26.93 -3.38
CA VAL A 544 -8.03 -28.20 -3.91
C VAL A 544 -7.84 -29.15 -2.74
N LYS A 545 -8.75 -30.07 -2.56
CA LYS A 545 -8.66 -31.10 -1.52
C LYS A 545 -7.45 -32.00 -1.85
N VAL A 546 -6.44 -31.97 -1.00
CA VAL A 546 -5.28 -32.85 -1.12
C VAL A 546 -5.68 -34.23 -0.59
N GLY A 547 -6.02 -35.12 -1.52
CA GLY A 547 -6.20 -36.53 -1.29
C GLY A 547 -7.46 -36.97 -0.49
N PRO A 548 -7.89 -38.21 -0.63
CA PRO A 548 -8.99 -38.75 0.18
C PRO A 548 -8.55 -38.87 1.64
N LYS A 549 -9.36 -38.40 2.57
CA LYS A 549 -9.17 -38.65 4.01
C LYS A 549 -9.25 -40.15 4.27
N VAL A 550 -8.13 -40.77 4.54
CA VAL A 550 -8.09 -42.16 4.99
C VAL A 550 -8.46 -42.20 6.47
N GLY A 551 -9.56 -42.84 6.81
CA GLY A 551 -9.97 -42.98 8.20
C GLY A 551 -8.98 -43.88 8.98
N ARG A 552 -8.87 -43.66 10.28
CA ARG A 552 -7.98 -44.42 11.17
C ARG A 552 -8.12 -45.94 11.06
N ASN A 553 -9.32 -46.41 10.72
CA ASN A 553 -9.65 -47.85 10.62
C ASN A 553 -9.70 -48.37 9.17
N ASP A 554 -9.47 -47.49 8.17
CA ASP A 554 -9.50 -47.90 6.76
C ASP A 554 -8.20 -48.65 6.38
N PRO A 555 -8.24 -49.42 5.29
CA PRO A 555 -7.03 -50.07 4.77
C PRO A 555 -5.94 -49.04 4.43
N CYS A 556 -4.71 -49.32 4.80
CA CYS A 556 -3.61 -48.39 4.53
C CYS A 556 -3.34 -48.23 3.01
N PRO A 557 -3.25 -47.05 2.46
CA PRO A 557 -3.00 -46.81 1.02
C PRO A 557 -1.64 -47.32 0.54
N CYS A 558 -0.73 -47.70 1.45
CA CYS A 558 0.55 -48.29 1.09
C CYS A 558 0.45 -49.76 0.61
N GLY A 559 -0.76 -50.35 0.57
CA GLY A 559 -0.95 -51.72 0.09
C GLY A 559 -0.57 -52.83 1.10
N SER A 560 -0.25 -52.48 2.35
CA SER A 560 0.19 -53.45 3.38
C SER A 560 -0.93 -54.35 3.94
N GLY A 561 -2.19 -54.13 3.57
CA GLY A 561 -3.34 -54.86 4.09
C GLY A 561 -3.71 -54.56 5.56
N LYS A 562 -2.92 -53.70 6.25
CA LYS A 562 -3.16 -53.31 7.65
C LYS A 562 -4.03 -52.05 7.71
N LYS A 563 -4.71 -51.85 8.84
CA LYS A 563 -5.45 -50.60 9.09
C LYS A 563 -4.48 -49.42 9.16
N TYR A 564 -4.88 -48.23 8.65
CA TYR A 564 -4.03 -47.06 8.57
C TYR A 564 -3.33 -46.71 9.88
N LYS A 565 -4.03 -46.77 11.02
CA LYS A 565 -3.49 -46.51 12.37
C LYS A 565 -2.41 -47.49 12.84
N PHE A 566 -2.25 -48.64 12.19
CA PHE A 566 -1.22 -49.65 12.51
C PHE A 566 -0.14 -49.76 11.45
N CYS A 567 -0.09 -48.81 10.49
CA CYS A 567 0.88 -48.85 9.40
C CYS A 567 1.51 -47.45 9.16
N CYS A 568 0.80 -46.50 8.54
CA CYS A 568 1.33 -45.21 8.14
C CYS A 568 0.60 -44.04 8.84
N GLY A 569 -0.34 -44.31 9.71
CA GLY A 569 -1.16 -43.29 10.42
C GLY A 569 -0.69 -42.99 11.84
#